data_43479c892826fc39a30e8ca7791cb1ab
#
_entry.id   43479c892826fc39a30e8ca7791cb1ab
#
_cell.length_a   1.000
_cell.length_b   1.000
_cell.length_c   1.000
_cell.angle_alpha   90.00
_cell.angle_beta   90.00
_cell.angle_gamma   90.00
#
_symmetry.space_group_name_H-M   'P 1'
#
loop_
_entity.id
_entity.type
_entity.pdbx_description
1 polymer ?
#
loop_
_entity_poly.entity_id
_entity_poly.type
_entity_poly.pdbx_seq_one_letter_code
_entity_poly.pdbx_strand_id
1 'polypeptide(L)'
;FYQAANTIYRWSAEGRFPAWPSAWLDRGKPQSIIDLQRSKEFRAELPRVIRPDILLTADGPRITELDSVPGGIGLTAWLNRAYTEAGAEVLGGATGMLDGFAGIFGDAANVRLVVSDESATYRPEMEWLAGQIDPGRFSVHGQDFADFGDGDAVYRFFELFDLANVPTAEPLFAAAADKRISVTAPPKAFLEEKMLFALFHNRNLTETWRQQLGDSFQRTLEALLPQTWVIDPAPLPPHAAFPGLGLTDWQQLKSLSQKERNLILKISGYSEQAWGARGVWLGSDLPRDEWSAAVDQAIEGFDESPRILQRYHRPTRVDAEWFDFELG
;
A
#
# COMPACT_ATOMS: atom_id res chain seq x y z
N PHE A 1 -12.36 -3.76 -0.75
CA PHE A 1 -11.81 -2.50 -1.26
C PHE A 1 -11.03 -2.71 -2.56
N TYR A 2 -9.97 -3.53 -2.58
CA TYR A 2 -9.11 -3.75 -3.76
C TYR A 2 -9.85 -4.33 -4.96
N GLN A 3 -10.84 -5.20 -4.76
CA GLN A 3 -11.67 -5.70 -5.86
C GLN A 3 -12.44 -4.56 -6.55
N ALA A 4 -13.01 -3.65 -5.77
CA ALA A 4 -13.71 -2.47 -6.28
C ALA A 4 -12.73 -1.50 -6.97
N ALA A 5 -11.57 -1.23 -6.36
CA ALA A 5 -10.52 -0.41 -6.95
C ALA A 5 -10.04 -0.98 -8.30
N ASN A 6 -9.78 -2.28 -8.37
CA ASN A 6 -9.40 -2.96 -9.60
C ASN A 6 -10.50 -2.84 -10.68
N THR A 7 -11.76 -2.92 -10.30
CA THR A 7 -12.89 -2.77 -11.23
C THR A 7 -12.95 -1.33 -11.79
N ILE A 8 -12.84 -0.32 -10.93
CA ILE A 8 -12.85 1.10 -11.33
C ILE A 8 -11.67 1.41 -12.26
N TYR A 9 -10.46 0.98 -11.88
CA TYR A 9 -9.27 1.15 -12.71
C TYR A 9 -9.45 0.55 -14.10
N ARG A 10 -9.89 -0.70 -14.17
CA ARG A 10 -10.10 -1.40 -15.43
C ARG A 10 -11.16 -0.74 -16.30
N TRP A 11 -12.31 -0.40 -15.75
CA TRP A 11 -13.37 0.27 -16.52
C TRP A 11 -12.87 1.60 -17.08
N SER A 12 -12.08 2.34 -16.30
CA SER A 12 -11.45 3.58 -16.75
C SER A 12 -10.44 3.33 -17.89
N ALA A 13 -9.55 2.36 -17.74
CA ALA A 13 -8.53 2.03 -18.74
C ALA A 13 -9.13 1.43 -20.03
N GLU A 14 -10.27 0.73 -19.94
CA GLU A 14 -10.99 0.14 -21.06
C GLU A 14 -11.97 1.11 -21.75
N GLY A 15 -12.05 2.37 -21.31
CA GLY A 15 -12.96 3.38 -21.87
C GLY A 15 -14.46 3.16 -21.54
N ARG A 16 -14.75 2.29 -20.58
CA ARG A 16 -16.11 2.03 -20.06
C ARG A 16 -16.53 3.01 -18.96
N PHE A 17 -15.59 3.82 -18.51
CA PHE A 17 -15.69 4.81 -17.46
C PHE A 17 -14.81 6.02 -17.82
N PRO A 18 -14.98 7.21 -17.21
CA PRO A 18 -14.08 8.33 -17.46
C PRO A 18 -12.62 7.94 -17.33
N ALA A 19 -11.74 8.46 -18.17
CA ALA A 19 -10.33 8.04 -18.26
C ALA A 19 -9.46 8.50 -17.07
N TRP A 20 -9.89 9.53 -16.33
CA TRP A 20 -9.06 10.18 -15.33
C TRP A 20 -8.65 9.28 -14.14
N PRO A 21 -9.46 8.30 -13.62
CA PRO A 21 -9.02 7.44 -12.53
C PRO A 21 -7.80 6.58 -12.92
N SER A 22 -7.84 5.94 -14.10
CA SER A 22 -6.69 5.17 -14.57
C SER A 22 -5.51 6.08 -14.93
N ALA A 23 -5.77 7.25 -15.53
CA ALA A 23 -4.72 8.21 -15.85
C ALA A 23 -3.98 8.73 -14.61
N TRP A 24 -4.68 8.96 -13.51
CA TRP A 24 -4.05 9.30 -12.23
C TRP A 24 -3.20 8.14 -11.68
N LEU A 25 -3.75 6.93 -11.67
CA LEU A 25 -3.07 5.74 -11.14
C LEU A 25 -1.90 5.27 -12.01
N ASP A 26 -1.86 5.62 -13.28
CA ASP A 26 -0.76 5.31 -14.20
C ASP A 26 0.34 6.38 -14.20
N ARG A 27 0.06 7.55 -13.62
CA ARG A 27 0.99 8.68 -13.66
C ARG A 27 2.32 8.36 -13.01
N GLY A 28 3.41 8.79 -13.65
CA GLY A 28 4.77 8.54 -13.19
C GLY A 28 5.27 7.10 -13.41
N LYS A 29 4.46 6.23 -14.01
CA LYS A 29 4.85 4.84 -14.27
C LYS A 29 5.32 4.64 -15.70
N PRO A 30 6.36 3.84 -15.93
CA PRO A 30 6.78 3.49 -17.30
C PRO A 30 5.72 2.66 -18.02
N GLN A 31 5.69 2.77 -19.35
CA GLN A 31 4.67 2.10 -20.17
C GLN A 31 4.69 0.58 -19.98
N SER A 32 5.86 -0.02 -19.74
CA SER A 32 5.99 -1.46 -19.48
C SER A 32 5.20 -1.92 -18.24
N ILE A 33 5.17 -1.13 -17.16
CA ILE A 33 4.37 -1.40 -15.97
C ILE A 33 2.89 -1.22 -16.26
N ILE A 34 2.52 -0.17 -17.00
CA ILE A 34 1.14 0.09 -17.39
C ILE A 34 0.60 -1.06 -18.24
N ASP A 35 1.37 -1.54 -19.21
CA ASP A 35 0.99 -2.67 -20.06
C ASP A 35 0.84 -3.96 -19.26
N LEU A 36 1.77 -4.24 -18.35
CA LEU A 36 1.75 -5.41 -17.49
C LEU A 36 0.53 -5.42 -16.56
N GLN A 37 0.24 -4.33 -15.87
CA GLN A 37 -0.91 -4.23 -14.97
C GLN A 37 -2.27 -4.23 -15.69
N ARG A 38 -2.31 -3.86 -16.98
CA ARG A 38 -3.51 -3.88 -17.84
C ARG A 38 -3.69 -5.18 -18.60
N SER A 39 -2.68 -6.05 -18.58
CA SER A 39 -2.73 -7.31 -19.33
C SER A 39 -3.89 -8.20 -18.90
N LYS A 40 -4.41 -9.00 -19.84
CA LYS A 40 -5.55 -9.90 -19.58
C LYS A 40 -5.18 -11.00 -18.59
N GLU A 41 -3.92 -11.40 -18.54
CA GLU A 41 -3.37 -12.46 -17.71
C GLU A 41 -3.51 -12.13 -16.22
N PHE A 42 -3.30 -10.86 -15.85
CA PHE A 42 -3.41 -10.39 -14.46
C PHE A 42 -4.74 -9.69 -14.16
N ARG A 43 -5.67 -9.65 -15.10
CA ARG A 43 -6.92 -8.90 -15.02
C ARG A 43 -7.69 -9.10 -13.71
N ALA A 44 -7.82 -10.35 -13.26
CA ALA A 44 -8.57 -10.72 -12.05
C ALA A 44 -7.69 -10.85 -10.81
N GLU A 45 -6.37 -10.85 -10.97
CA GLU A 45 -5.44 -11.08 -9.86
C GLU A 45 -5.45 -9.92 -8.87
N LEU A 46 -5.44 -10.26 -7.59
CA LEU A 46 -5.35 -9.32 -6.47
C LEU A 46 -4.29 -9.81 -5.48
N PRO A 47 -3.71 -8.93 -4.67
CA PRO A 47 -2.87 -9.36 -3.55
C PRO A 47 -3.63 -10.33 -2.64
N ARG A 48 -2.99 -11.44 -2.27
CA ARG A 48 -3.59 -12.44 -1.38
C ARG A 48 -3.38 -12.14 0.09
N VAL A 49 -2.49 -11.21 0.39
CA VAL A 49 -2.25 -10.65 1.71
C VAL A 49 -2.20 -9.14 1.60
N ILE A 50 -2.77 -8.46 2.60
CA ILE A 50 -2.81 -7.01 2.68
C ILE A 50 -2.61 -6.63 4.14
N ARG A 51 -1.67 -5.70 4.40
CA ARG A 51 -1.46 -5.13 5.73
C ARG A 51 -2.08 -3.73 5.79
N PRO A 52 -3.13 -3.52 6.58
CA PRO A 52 -3.57 -2.16 6.90
C PRO A 52 -2.68 -1.57 8.00
N ASP A 53 -2.17 -0.37 7.80
CA ASP A 53 -1.52 0.39 8.86
C ASP A 53 -2.58 1.15 9.65
N ILE A 54 -2.85 0.68 10.87
CA ILE A 54 -3.96 1.16 11.70
C ILE A 54 -3.45 2.12 12.78
N LEU A 55 -4.03 3.31 12.80
CA LEU A 55 -3.82 4.30 13.83
C LEU A 55 -4.99 4.27 14.81
N LEU A 56 -4.73 4.01 16.08
CA LEU A 56 -5.74 4.08 17.13
C LEU A 56 -5.92 5.53 17.56
N THR A 57 -7.12 6.07 17.42
CA THR A 57 -7.45 7.46 17.77
C THR A 57 -8.61 7.53 18.74
N ALA A 58 -8.83 8.70 19.36
CA ALA A 58 -9.97 8.91 20.28
C ALA A 58 -11.33 8.70 19.59
N ASP A 59 -11.39 8.91 18.27
CA ASP A 59 -12.61 8.75 17.46
C ASP A 59 -12.70 7.38 16.76
N GLY A 60 -11.92 6.40 17.22
CA GLY A 60 -11.83 5.06 16.66
C GLY A 60 -10.63 4.86 15.75
N PRO A 61 -10.47 3.65 15.16
CA PRO A 61 -9.32 3.32 14.32
C PRO A 61 -9.37 4.08 12.98
N ARG A 62 -8.18 4.38 12.43
CA ARG A 62 -8.00 4.92 11.09
C ARG A 62 -6.98 4.09 10.35
N ILE A 63 -7.25 3.76 9.10
CA ILE A 63 -6.32 3.06 8.20
C ILE A 63 -5.59 4.13 7.41
N THR A 64 -4.30 4.29 7.66
CA THR A 64 -3.48 5.34 7.05
C THR A 64 -2.77 4.91 5.79
N GLU A 65 -2.66 3.60 5.58
CA GLU A 65 -2.03 2.96 4.42
C GLU A 65 -2.53 1.51 4.28
N LEU A 66 -2.50 0.99 3.06
CA LEU A 66 -2.67 -0.43 2.74
C LEU A 66 -1.42 -0.89 2.00
N ASP A 67 -0.76 -1.89 2.54
CA ASP A 67 0.42 -2.50 1.95
C ASP A 67 0.05 -3.83 1.28
N SER A 68 0.40 -3.97 0.01
CA SER A 68 0.11 -5.15 -0.83
C SER A 68 1.27 -6.16 -0.84
N VAL A 69 2.43 -5.76 -0.34
CA VAL A 69 3.66 -6.58 -0.26
C VAL A 69 4.23 -6.49 1.16
N PRO A 70 3.42 -6.82 2.19
CA PRO A 70 3.79 -6.51 3.56
C PRO A 70 5.01 -7.29 4.04
N GLY A 71 5.96 -6.54 4.62
CA GLY A 71 6.97 -7.06 5.53
C GLY A 71 6.49 -7.11 6.97
N GLY A 72 7.31 -7.57 7.90
CA GLY A 72 6.98 -7.65 9.32
C GLY A 72 6.07 -8.82 9.71
N ILE A 73 5.72 -9.72 8.77
CA ILE A 73 4.88 -10.89 9.05
C ILE A 73 5.60 -11.85 10.00
N GLY A 74 6.88 -12.12 9.74
CA GLY A 74 7.70 -12.99 10.58
C GLY A 74 7.92 -12.41 11.98
N LEU A 75 8.23 -11.11 12.07
CA LEU A 75 8.37 -10.41 13.34
C LEU A 75 7.06 -10.43 14.13
N THR A 76 5.92 -10.15 13.48
CA THR A 76 4.61 -10.19 14.15
C THR A 76 4.27 -11.60 14.62
N ALA A 77 4.58 -12.63 13.83
CA ALA A 77 4.38 -14.03 14.24
C ALA A 77 5.23 -14.39 15.47
N TRP A 78 6.47 -13.94 15.51
CA TRP A 78 7.35 -14.12 16.66
C TRP A 78 6.80 -13.42 17.91
N LEU A 79 6.38 -12.16 17.77
CA LEU A 79 5.76 -11.38 18.86
C LEU A 79 4.48 -12.04 19.36
N ASN A 80 3.61 -12.53 18.47
CA ASN A 80 2.38 -13.21 18.85
C ASN A 80 2.68 -14.44 19.73
N ARG A 81 3.69 -15.22 19.38
CA ARG A 81 4.13 -16.35 20.20
C ARG A 81 4.63 -15.88 21.56
N ALA A 82 5.56 -14.93 21.59
CA ALA A 82 6.17 -14.43 22.82
C ALA A 82 5.11 -13.84 23.80
N TYR A 83 4.19 -13.04 23.30
CA TYR A 83 3.13 -12.48 24.12
C TYR A 83 2.12 -13.53 24.57
N THR A 84 1.78 -14.52 23.74
CA THR A 84 0.90 -15.64 24.13
C THR A 84 1.55 -16.47 25.24
N GLU A 85 2.86 -16.78 25.12
CA GLU A 85 3.62 -17.48 26.16
C GLU A 85 3.71 -16.70 27.46
N ALA A 86 3.73 -15.37 27.40
CA ALA A 86 3.64 -14.47 28.55
C ALA A 86 2.21 -14.35 29.14
N GLY A 87 1.23 -15.06 28.58
CA GLY A 87 -0.15 -15.07 29.06
C GLY A 87 -1.03 -13.93 28.53
N ALA A 88 -0.57 -13.17 27.55
CA ALA A 88 -1.38 -12.13 26.91
C ALA A 88 -2.40 -12.73 25.94
N GLU A 89 -3.59 -12.12 25.84
CA GLU A 89 -4.57 -12.43 24.80
C GLU A 89 -4.13 -11.77 23.48
N VAL A 90 -3.77 -12.59 22.51
CA VAL A 90 -3.30 -12.13 21.20
C VAL A 90 -4.29 -12.51 20.11
N LEU A 91 -4.64 -11.59 19.24
CA LEU A 91 -5.53 -11.85 18.12
C LEU A 91 -4.89 -12.90 17.17
N GLY A 92 -5.59 -14.02 16.95
CA GLY A 92 -5.07 -15.16 16.19
C GLY A 92 -4.18 -16.11 17.01
N GLY A 93 -3.88 -15.78 18.27
CA GLY A 93 -3.02 -16.61 19.14
C GLY A 93 -1.58 -16.75 18.62
N ALA A 94 -0.87 -17.76 19.12
CA ALA A 94 0.56 -17.96 18.86
C ALA A 94 0.88 -18.32 17.39
N THR A 95 -0.07 -18.91 16.63
CA THR A 95 0.19 -19.44 15.29
C THR A 95 -0.59 -18.74 14.17
N GLY A 96 -1.59 -17.91 14.49
CA GLY A 96 -2.50 -17.34 13.49
C GLY A 96 -1.83 -16.59 12.35
N MET A 97 -0.69 -15.91 12.59
CA MET A 97 0.09 -15.26 11.53
C MET A 97 0.77 -16.28 10.62
N LEU A 98 1.32 -17.35 11.17
CA LEU A 98 1.98 -18.42 10.41
C LEU A 98 0.94 -19.17 9.55
N ASP A 99 -0.17 -19.56 10.16
CA ASP A 99 -1.26 -20.29 9.49
C ASP A 99 -1.90 -19.44 8.40
N GLY A 100 -2.14 -18.16 8.68
CA GLY A 100 -2.68 -17.21 7.70
C GLY A 100 -1.75 -17.00 6.52
N PHE A 101 -0.45 -16.80 6.76
CA PHE A 101 0.52 -16.63 5.68
C PHE A 101 0.68 -17.91 4.85
N ALA A 102 0.74 -19.07 5.48
CA ALA A 102 0.79 -20.34 4.78
C ALA A 102 -0.45 -20.56 3.90
N GLY A 103 -1.63 -20.16 4.41
CA GLY A 103 -2.92 -20.34 3.74
C GLY A 103 -3.09 -19.58 2.42
N ILE A 104 -2.37 -18.45 2.23
CA ILE A 104 -2.49 -17.66 0.99
C ILE A 104 -1.94 -18.40 -0.25
N PHE A 105 -1.13 -19.43 -0.06
CA PHE A 105 -0.50 -20.20 -1.14
C PHE A 105 -1.26 -21.50 -1.49
N GLY A 106 -2.36 -21.78 -0.78
CA GLY A 106 -3.18 -22.99 -1.01
C GLY A 106 -2.33 -24.28 -0.95
N ASP A 107 -2.54 -25.18 -1.90
CA ASP A 107 -1.88 -26.48 -1.95
C ASP A 107 -0.58 -26.50 -2.80
N ALA A 108 0.00 -25.33 -3.12
CA ALA A 108 1.26 -25.29 -3.85
C ALA A 108 2.34 -26.10 -3.12
N ALA A 109 3.00 -27.01 -3.86
CA ALA A 109 4.02 -27.89 -3.28
C ALA A 109 5.28 -27.11 -2.84
N ASN A 110 5.61 -26.04 -3.58
CA ASN A 110 6.73 -25.17 -3.23
C ASN A 110 6.24 -23.71 -3.16
N VAL A 111 6.74 -23.00 -2.16
CA VAL A 111 6.52 -21.56 -1.98
C VAL A 111 7.89 -20.87 -1.98
N ARG A 112 8.08 -19.99 -2.96
CA ARG A 112 9.31 -19.23 -3.15
C ARG A 112 9.13 -17.81 -2.65
N LEU A 113 9.82 -17.42 -1.58
CA LEU A 113 9.86 -16.05 -1.10
C LEU A 113 11.04 -15.35 -1.78
N VAL A 114 10.77 -14.50 -2.76
CA VAL A 114 11.81 -13.81 -3.54
C VAL A 114 12.01 -12.42 -2.97
N VAL A 115 13.17 -12.17 -2.39
CA VAL A 115 13.53 -10.93 -1.69
C VAL A 115 14.60 -10.19 -2.50
N SER A 116 14.32 -8.92 -2.85
CA SER A 116 15.30 -8.06 -3.54
C SER A 116 16.40 -7.57 -2.58
N ASP A 117 17.48 -7.04 -3.15
CA ASP A 117 18.55 -6.42 -2.37
C ASP A 117 18.06 -5.15 -1.65
N GLU A 118 17.16 -4.37 -2.26
CA GLU A 118 16.51 -3.22 -1.61
C GLU A 118 15.73 -3.63 -0.35
N SER A 119 15.14 -4.83 -0.36
CA SER A 119 14.38 -5.38 0.77
C SER A 119 15.21 -6.34 1.64
N ALA A 120 16.53 -6.39 1.49
CA ALA A 120 17.39 -7.38 2.15
C ALA A 120 17.32 -7.37 3.68
N THR A 121 16.99 -6.23 4.29
CA THR A 121 16.80 -6.11 5.74
C THR A 121 15.68 -6.99 6.29
N TYR A 122 14.72 -7.38 5.45
CA TYR A 122 13.62 -8.30 5.80
C TYR A 122 13.96 -9.78 5.59
N ARG A 123 15.08 -10.10 4.94
CA ARG A 123 15.46 -11.50 4.66
C ARG A 123 15.50 -12.37 5.92
N PRO A 124 16.12 -11.95 7.07
CA PRO A 124 16.15 -12.78 8.26
C PRO A 124 14.76 -13.16 8.80
N GLU A 125 13.78 -12.23 8.74
CA GLU A 125 12.42 -12.57 9.15
C GLU A 125 11.71 -13.52 8.19
N MET A 126 11.97 -13.40 6.88
CA MET A 126 11.42 -14.31 5.87
C MET A 126 12.00 -15.72 6.00
N GLU A 127 13.28 -15.84 6.29
CA GLU A 127 13.95 -17.11 6.57
C GLU A 127 13.40 -17.76 7.85
N TRP A 128 13.24 -16.97 8.90
CA TRP A 128 12.61 -17.45 10.14
C TRP A 128 11.16 -17.91 9.87
N LEU A 129 10.37 -17.11 9.16
CA LEU A 129 8.99 -17.41 8.80
C LEU A 129 8.87 -18.74 8.03
N ALA A 130 9.68 -18.90 6.97
CA ALA A 130 9.73 -20.13 6.17
C ALA A 130 10.10 -21.35 7.03
N GLY A 131 11.09 -21.21 7.91
CA GLY A 131 11.52 -22.27 8.83
C GLY A 131 10.48 -22.65 9.88
N GLN A 132 9.60 -21.71 10.29
CA GLN A 132 8.54 -21.99 11.26
C GLN A 132 7.29 -22.63 10.63
N ILE A 133 7.01 -22.34 9.37
CA ILE A 133 5.84 -22.90 8.68
C ILE A 133 6.14 -24.32 8.20
N ASP A 134 7.03 -24.46 7.25
CA ASP A 134 7.45 -25.76 6.67
C ASP A 134 8.72 -25.55 5.82
N PRO A 135 9.91 -25.86 6.32
CA PRO A 135 11.16 -25.68 5.59
C PRO A 135 11.31 -26.60 4.36
N GLY A 136 10.49 -27.63 4.25
CA GLY A 136 10.44 -28.48 3.05
C GLY A 136 9.63 -27.85 1.91
N ARG A 137 8.70 -27.01 2.24
CA ARG A 137 7.78 -26.35 1.30
C ARG A 137 8.16 -24.90 1.01
N PHE A 138 8.64 -24.14 2.01
CA PHE A 138 8.96 -22.72 1.93
C PHE A 138 10.46 -22.52 1.80
N SER A 139 10.87 -21.67 0.87
CA SER A 139 12.28 -21.30 0.66
C SER A 139 12.43 -19.82 0.33
N VAL A 140 13.52 -19.20 0.82
CA VAL A 140 13.84 -17.79 0.60
C VAL A 140 14.95 -17.67 -0.43
N HIS A 141 14.75 -16.84 -1.42
CA HIS A 141 15.65 -16.66 -2.56
C HIS A 141 15.99 -15.18 -2.75
N GLY A 142 17.09 -14.91 -3.47
CA GLY A 142 17.48 -13.58 -3.89
C GLY A 142 16.78 -13.14 -5.19
N GLN A 143 17.03 -11.91 -5.56
CA GLN A 143 16.44 -11.27 -6.73
C GLN A 143 16.91 -11.83 -8.08
N ASP A 144 17.87 -12.72 -8.10
CA ASP A 144 18.40 -13.41 -9.28
C ASP A 144 17.87 -14.85 -9.44
N PHE A 145 17.00 -15.30 -8.52
CA PHE A 145 16.42 -16.63 -8.58
C PHE A 145 15.47 -16.77 -9.78
N ALA A 146 15.69 -17.77 -10.64
CA ALA A 146 14.91 -18.00 -11.86
C ALA A 146 14.43 -19.46 -12.04
N ASP A 147 14.73 -20.36 -11.08
CA ASP A 147 14.37 -21.77 -11.16
C ASP A 147 12.96 -22.01 -10.59
N PHE A 148 11.94 -21.51 -11.31
CA PHE A 148 10.54 -21.72 -10.98
C PHE A 148 10.00 -22.97 -11.64
N GLY A 149 9.56 -23.93 -10.81
CA GLY A 149 8.84 -25.12 -11.24
C GLY A 149 7.36 -24.86 -11.55
N ASP A 150 6.77 -25.69 -12.43
CA ASP A 150 5.34 -25.61 -12.68
C ASP A 150 4.54 -25.94 -11.41
N GLY A 151 3.57 -25.09 -11.05
CA GLY A 151 2.80 -25.19 -9.82
C GLY A 151 3.42 -24.51 -8.60
N ASP A 152 4.60 -23.91 -8.72
CA ASP A 152 5.17 -23.11 -7.62
C ASP A 152 4.28 -21.88 -7.31
N ALA A 153 4.25 -21.52 -6.04
CA ALA A 153 3.70 -20.25 -5.60
C ALA A 153 4.84 -19.29 -5.21
N VAL A 154 4.72 -18.05 -5.61
CA VAL A 154 5.75 -17.03 -5.35
C VAL A 154 5.19 -15.90 -4.51
N TYR A 155 5.84 -15.61 -3.39
CA TYR A 155 5.70 -14.36 -2.69
C TYR A 155 6.74 -13.39 -3.21
N ARG A 156 6.28 -12.39 -3.96
CA ARG A 156 7.11 -11.34 -4.50
C ARG A 156 7.40 -10.32 -3.39
N PHE A 157 8.58 -10.39 -2.82
CA PHE A 157 9.02 -9.44 -1.81
C PHE A 157 10.05 -8.48 -2.39
N PHE A 158 9.60 -7.71 -3.36
CA PHE A 158 10.30 -6.60 -4.00
C PHE A 158 9.31 -5.60 -4.58
N GLU A 159 9.70 -4.35 -4.67
CA GLU A 159 8.87 -3.27 -5.14
C GLU A 159 8.83 -3.17 -6.67
N LEU A 160 7.69 -2.75 -7.22
CA LEU A 160 7.54 -2.63 -8.68
C LEU A 160 8.31 -1.44 -9.25
N PHE A 161 8.64 -0.43 -8.46
CA PHE A 161 9.51 0.67 -8.91
C PHE A 161 10.97 0.21 -9.09
N ASP A 162 11.38 -0.88 -8.44
CA ASP A 162 12.76 -1.40 -8.44
C ASP A 162 13.01 -2.51 -9.47
N LEU A 163 12.05 -2.78 -10.36
CA LEU A 163 12.15 -3.91 -11.32
C LEU A 163 13.41 -3.89 -12.19
N ALA A 164 13.97 -2.72 -12.45
CA ALA A 164 15.22 -2.61 -13.22
C ALA A 164 16.42 -3.29 -12.52
N ASN A 165 16.36 -3.41 -11.20
CA ASN A 165 17.39 -4.03 -10.36
C ASN A 165 17.04 -5.48 -9.96
N VAL A 166 15.91 -6.02 -10.42
CA VAL A 166 15.42 -7.37 -10.06
C VAL A 166 15.40 -8.27 -11.29
N PRO A 167 16.51 -8.96 -11.61
CA PRO A 167 16.63 -9.77 -12.83
C PRO A 167 15.57 -10.86 -12.97
N THR A 168 15.07 -11.40 -11.86
CA THR A 168 14.02 -12.43 -11.87
C THR A 168 12.63 -11.91 -12.23
N ALA A 169 12.41 -10.59 -12.22
CA ALA A 169 11.06 -10.02 -12.37
C ALA A 169 10.43 -10.38 -13.72
N GLU A 170 11.17 -10.25 -14.83
CA GLU A 170 10.65 -10.55 -16.17
C GLU A 170 10.29 -12.06 -16.32
N PRO A 171 11.20 -13.03 -16.08
CA PRO A 171 10.85 -14.45 -16.18
C PRO A 171 9.76 -14.87 -15.18
N LEU A 172 9.71 -14.29 -13.98
CA LEU A 172 8.68 -14.55 -12.99
C LEU A 172 7.30 -14.14 -13.50
N PHE A 173 7.16 -12.90 -14.00
CA PHE A 173 5.87 -12.42 -14.49
C PHE A 173 5.46 -13.12 -15.80
N ALA A 174 6.39 -13.52 -16.65
CA ALA A 174 6.11 -14.33 -17.82
C ALA A 174 5.56 -15.70 -17.41
N ALA A 175 6.20 -16.40 -16.49
CA ALA A 175 5.73 -17.68 -15.99
C ALA A 175 4.36 -17.59 -15.29
N ALA A 176 4.10 -16.48 -14.58
CA ALA A 176 2.81 -16.21 -13.96
C ALA A 176 1.72 -15.89 -14.99
N ALA A 177 2.03 -15.15 -16.06
CA ALA A 177 1.13 -14.89 -17.18
C ALA A 177 0.74 -16.18 -17.91
N ASP A 178 1.69 -17.08 -18.09
CA ASP A 178 1.47 -18.43 -18.69
C ASP A 178 0.74 -19.40 -17.73
N LYS A 179 0.40 -18.94 -16.50
CA LYS A 179 -0.24 -19.77 -15.47
C LYS A 179 0.57 -20.99 -15.02
N ARG A 180 1.88 -20.98 -15.25
CA ARG A 180 2.80 -22.02 -14.78
C ARG A 180 3.04 -21.91 -13.28
N ILE A 181 3.06 -20.69 -12.76
CA ILE A 181 3.21 -20.37 -11.35
C ILE A 181 2.10 -19.43 -10.89
N SER A 182 1.89 -19.32 -9.59
CA SER A 182 1.09 -18.25 -8.99
C SER A 182 1.96 -17.22 -8.32
N VAL A 183 1.63 -15.93 -8.43
CA VAL A 183 2.37 -14.84 -7.80
C VAL A 183 1.44 -13.99 -6.93
N THR A 184 1.92 -13.62 -5.76
CA THR A 184 1.34 -12.58 -4.91
C THR A 184 2.47 -11.68 -4.35
N ALA A 185 2.35 -10.34 -4.41
CA ALA A 185 1.29 -9.58 -5.03
C ALA A 185 1.45 -9.60 -6.57
N PRO A 186 0.36 -9.49 -7.34
CA PRO A 186 0.43 -9.40 -8.79
C PRO A 186 1.13 -8.09 -9.21
N PRO A 187 1.63 -7.99 -10.47
CA PRO A 187 2.33 -6.79 -10.96
C PRO A 187 1.34 -5.65 -11.27
N LYS A 188 0.66 -5.16 -10.25
CA LYS A 188 -0.34 -4.09 -10.33
C LYS A 188 0.05 -2.92 -9.44
N ALA A 189 0.97 -2.09 -9.92
CA ALA A 189 1.48 -0.94 -9.19
C ALA A 189 0.37 0.01 -8.69
N PHE A 190 -0.76 0.11 -9.39
CA PHE A 190 -1.88 0.94 -8.95
C PHE A 190 -2.55 0.43 -7.66
N LEU A 191 -2.40 -0.85 -7.28
CA LEU A 191 -2.89 -1.36 -5.99
C LEU A 191 -1.95 -1.04 -4.81
N GLU A 192 -0.75 -0.55 -5.10
CA GLU A 192 0.26 -0.13 -4.13
C GLU A 192 0.22 1.41 -3.91
N GLU A 193 -0.80 2.08 -4.45
CA GLU A 193 -0.95 3.53 -4.42
C GLU A 193 -1.83 4.01 -3.27
N LYS A 194 -1.30 4.93 -2.46
CA LYS A 194 -2.08 5.68 -1.44
C LYS A 194 -3.18 6.54 -2.05
N MET A 195 -3.05 6.87 -3.34
CA MET A 195 -4.04 7.58 -4.15
C MET A 195 -5.40 6.86 -4.20
N LEU A 196 -5.46 5.55 -3.98
CA LEU A 196 -6.72 4.81 -3.90
C LEU A 196 -7.66 5.37 -2.83
N PHE A 197 -7.12 5.93 -1.73
CA PHE A 197 -7.93 6.59 -0.71
C PHE A 197 -8.53 7.92 -1.21
N ALA A 198 -7.77 8.65 -2.03
CA ALA A 198 -8.29 9.86 -2.65
C ALA A 198 -9.37 9.57 -3.69
N LEU A 199 -9.23 8.48 -4.46
CA LEU A 199 -10.27 8.01 -5.36
C LEU A 199 -11.53 7.57 -4.59
N PHE A 200 -11.37 6.93 -3.43
CA PHE A 200 -12.50 6.55 -2.58
C PHE A 200 -13.30 7.77 -2.11
N HIS A 201 -12.63 8.84 -1.74
CA HIS A 201 -13.25 10.09 -1.29
C HIS A 201 -13.66 11.04 -2.43
N ASN A 202 -13.42 10.68 -3.69
CA ASN A 202 -13.78 11.51 -4.82
C ASN A 202 -15.30 11.45 -5.08
N ARG A 203 -15.96 12.60 -5.04
CA ARG A 203 -17.43 12.71 -5.21
C ARG A 203 -17.94 12.07 -6.51
N ASN A 204 -17.18 12.16 -7.59
CA ASN A 204 -17.56 11.61 -8.88
C ASN A 204 -17.54 10.08 -8.90
N LEU A 205 -16.93 9.44 -7.91
CA LEU A 205 -16.83 8.00 -7.78
C LEU A 205 -17.72 7.42 -6.67
N THR A 206 -18.35 8.26 -5.83
CA THR A 206 -19.14 7.84 -4.66
C THR A 206 -20.16 6.76 -5.01
N GLU A 207 -20.96 7.00 -6.06
CA GLU A 207 -21.99 6.03 -6.48
C GLU A 207 -21.36 4.73 -7.02
N THR A 208 -20.25 4.84 -7.74
CA THR A 208 -19.53 3.65 -8.25
C THR A 208 -18.97 2.81 -7.10
N TRP A 209 -18.36 3.45 -6.11
CA TRP A 209 -17.91 2.78 -4.91
C TRP A 209 -19.06 2.09 -4.19
N ARG A 210 -20.19 2.79 -4.01
CA ARG A 210 -21.40 2.24 -3.38
C ARG A 210 -21.92 1.01 -4.09
N GLN A 211 -21.96 1.01 -5.41
CA GLN A 211 -22.38 -0.13 -6.23
C GLN A 211 -21.43 -1.32 -6.11
N GLN A 212 -20.12 -1.08 -5.99
CA GLN A 212 -19.11 -2.13 -5.89
C GLN A 212 -18.96 -2.71 -4.47
N LEU A 213 -19.19 -1.91 -3.45
CA LEU A 213 -18.97 -2.28 -2.05
C LEU A 213 -20.26 -2.62 -1.30
N GLY A 214 -21.37 -2.02 -1.70
CA GLY A 214 -22.61 -1.99 -0.94
C GLY A 214 -22.56 -0.94 0.19
N ASP A 215 -23.75 -0.49 0.62
CA ASP A 215 -23.90 0.63 1.58
C ASP A 215 -23.21 0.39 2.93
N SER A 216 -23.24 -0.84 3.45
CA SER A 216 -22.67 -1.16 4.75
C SER A 216 -21.14 -1.06 4.73
N PHE A 217 -20.53 -1.68 3.73
CA PHE A 217 -19.06 -1.69 3.58
C PHE A 217 -18.52 -0.29 3.27
N GLN A 218 -19.24 0.47 2.43
CA GLN A 218 -18.87 1.86 2.14
C GLN A 218 -18.84 2.69 3.43
N ARG A 219 -19.91 2.64 4.25
CA ARG A 219 -19.94 3.37 5.53
C ARG A 219 -18.81 2.96 6.49
N THR A 220 -18.48 1.67 6.53
CA THR A 220 -17.35 1.19 7.32
C THR A 220 -16.04 1.82 6.84
N LEU A 221 -15.79 1.83 5.54
CA LEU A 221 -14.58 2.42 4.97
C LEU A 221 -14.55 3.95 5.12
N GLU A 222 -15.68 4.64 4.99
CA GLU A 222 -15.78 6.09 5.27
C GLU A 222 -15.38 6.43 6.71
N ALA A 223 -15.69 5.55 7.67
CA ALA A 223 -15.28 5.72 9.06
C ALA A 223 -13.80 5.39 9.30
N LEU A 224 -13.22 4.48 8.52
CA LEU A 224 -11.85 4.00 8.71
C LEU A 224 -10.80 4.80 7.92
N LEU A 225 -11.14 5.20 6.68
CA LEU A 225 -10.19 5.88 5.78
C LEU A 225 -10.17 7.38 6.03
N PRO A 226 -9.03 7.98 6.37
CA PRO A 226 -8.91 9.43 6.48
C PRO A 226 -9.26 10.13 5.18
N GLN A 227 -9.93 11.27 5.26
CA GLN A 227 -10.20 12.09 4.08
C GLN A 227 -8.88 12.39 3.34
N THR A 228 -8.85 12.06 2.06
CA THR A 228 -7.66 12.13 1.23
C THR A 228 -7.98 12.80 -0.11
N TRP A 229 -7.03 13.56 -0.64
CA TRP A 229 -7.11 14.25 -1.92
C TRP A 229 -5.84 13.99 -2.74
N VAL A 230 -5.94 14.03 -4.06
CA VAL A 230 -4.80 14.07 -4.97
C VAL A 230 -4.40 15.53 -5.18
N ILE A 231 -3.13 15.85 -5.10
CA ILE A 231 -2.59 17.17 -5.46
C ILE A 231 -2.46 17.21 -6.99
N ASP A 232 -3.59 17.36 -7.67
CA ASP A 232 -3.64 17.54 -9.12
C ASP A 232 -3.61 19.04 -9.43
N PRO A 233 -2.62 19.54 -10.20
CA PRO A 233 -2.50 20.96 -10.54
C PRO A 233 -3.59 21.48 -11.48
N ALA A 234 -4.41 20.60 -12.05
CA ALA A 234 -5.49 21.03 -12.91
C ALA A 234 -6.45 21.99 -12.17
N PRO A 235 -6.83 23.12 -12.79
CA PRO A 235 -7.70 24.10 -12.16
C PRO A 235 -9.09 23.51 -11.90
N LEU A 236 -9.64 23.83 -10.74
CA LEU A 236 -11.02 23.47 -10.43
C LEU A 236 -12.00 24.25 -11.31
N PRO A 237 -13.17 23.67 -11.61
CA PRO A 237 -14.26 24.41 -12.23
C PRO A 237 -14.63 25.68 -11.45
N PRO A 238 -15.16 26.73 -12.10
CA PRO A 238 -15.61 27.95 -11.42
C PRO A 238 -16.53 27.61 -10.23
N HIS A 239 -16.32 28.28 -9.12
CA HIS A 239 -17.06 28.11 -7.86
C HIS A 239 -16.90 26.75 -7.16
N ALA A 240 -16.04 25.87 -7.65
CA ALA A 240 -15.70 24.63 -6.97
C ALA A 240 -14.64 24.85 -5.88
N ALA A 241 -14.69 24.01 -4.84
CA ALA A 241 -13.68 23.95 -3.79
C ALA A 241 -13.37 22.49 -3.46
N PHE A 242 -12.18 22.25 -2.95
CA PHE A 242 -11.80 20.90 -2.48
C PHE A 242 -12.67 20.52 -1.27
N PRO A 243 -13.37 19.39 -1.34
CA PRO A 243 -14.30 18.95 -0.29
C PRO A 243 -13.65 18.90 1.09
N GLY A 244 -14.24 19.57 2.08
CA GLY A 244 -13.74 19.55 3.46
C GLY A 244 -12.48 20.38 3.73
N LEU A 245 -11.88 21.02 2.70
CA LEU A 245 -10.76 21.96 2.86
C LEU A 245 -11.21 23.42 2.73
N GLY A 246 -12.23 23.69 1.90
CA GLY A 246 -12.66 25.06 1.60
C GLY A 246 -11.68 25.84 0.72
N LEU A 247 -10.67 25.18 0.16
CA LEU A 247 -9.67 25.76 -0.72
C LEU A 247 -10.10 25.56 -2.18
N THR A 248 -9.72 26.49 -3.04
CA THR A 248 -10.01 26.47 -4.48
C THR A 248 -8.77 26.26 -5.34
N ASP A 249 -7.58 26.36 -4.71
CA ASP A 249 -6.27 26.20 -5.33
C ASP A 249 -5.31 25.57 -4.31
N TRP A 250 -4.45 24.66 -4.74
CA TRP A 250 -3.46 24.01 -3.87
C TRP A 250 -2.42 24.97 -3.32
N GLN A 251 -2.10 26.06 -4.01
CA GLN A 251 -1.19 27.08 -3.52
C GLN A 251 -1.67 27.72 -2.19
N GLN A 252 -2.98 27.73 -1.93
CA GLN A 252 -3.56 28.24 -0.70
C GLN A 252 -3.14 27.42 0.55
N LEU A 253 -2.71 26.15 0.38
CA LEU A 253 -2.15 25.35 1.47
C LEU A 253 -0.96 26.05 2.16
N LYS A 254 -0.19 26.85 1.42
CA LYS A 254 0.99 27.58 1.93
C LYS A 254 0.60 28.72 2.88
N SER A 255 -0.62 29.24 2.75
CA SER A 255 -1.12 30.31 3.60
C SER A 255 -1.76 29.84 4.91
N LEU A 256 -2.00 28.55 5.05
CA LEU A 256 -2.59 27.97 6.27
C LEU A 256 -1.69 28.20 7.48
N SER A 257 -2.30 28.56 8.62
CA SER A 257 -1.60 28.59 9.90
C SER A 257 -1.19 27.16 10.34
N GLN A 258 -0.23 27.05 11.25
CA GLN A 258 0.22 25.75 11.77
C GLN A 258 -0.93 24.90 12.34
N LYS A 259 -1.93 25.51 12.96
CA LYS A 259 -3.10 24.82 13.50
C LYS A 259 -4.03 24.30 12.41
N GLU A 260 -4.13 24.99 11.28
CA GLU A 260 -4.94 24.58 10.14
C GLU A 260 -4.25 23.49 9.31
N ARG A 261 -2.91 23.39 9.39
CA ARG A 261 -2.11 22.37 8.71
C ARG A 261 -2.17 21.00 9.41
N ASN A 262 -3.35 20.63 9.93
CA ASN A 262 -3.60 19.27 10.45
C ASN A 262 -3.79 18.28 9.29
N LEU A 263 -2.76 18.20 8.45
CA LEU A 263 -2.70 17.52 7.16
C LEU A 263 -1.35 16.83 7.01
N ILE A 264 -1.35 15.73 6.27
CA ILE A 264 -0.12 15.03 5.87
C ILE A 264 -0.06 15.02 4.34
N LEU A 265 1.07 15.44 3.80
CA LEU A 265 1.42 15.25 2.41
C LEU A 265 2.24 13.97 2.29
N LYS A 266 1.89 13.09 1.31
CA LYS A 266 2.58 11.82 1.10
C LYS A 266 2.82 11.60 -0.39
N ILE A 267 3.94 10.96 -0.76
CA ILE A 267 4.10 10.35 -2.07
C ILE A 267 3.10 9.21 -2.18
N SER A 268 2.39 9.12 -3.31
CA SER A 268 1.30 8.14 -3.48
C SER A 268 1.80 6.69 -3.51
N GLY A 269 2.76 6.39 -4.36
CA GLY A 269 3.36 5.07 -4.55
C GLY A 269 4.41 5.13 -5.65
N TYR A 270 4.82 3.99 -6.20
CA TYR A 270 5.76 3.82 -7.30
C TYR A 270 7.01 4.73 -7.22
N SER A 271 7.64 4.74 -6.07
CA SER A 271 8.84 5.56 -5.80
C SER A 271 9.62 4.96 -4.62
N GLU A 272 10.93 4.97 -4.72
CA GLU A 272 11.83 4.58 -3.61
C GLU A 272 11.63 5.42 -2.33
N GLN A 273 11.05 6.61 -2.48
CA GLN A 273 10.71 7.48 -1.36
C GLN A 273 9.30 7.24 -0.79
N ALA A 274 8.48 6.37 -1.41
CA ALA A 274 7.11 6.15 -0.97
C ALA A 274 6.99 5.27 0.28
N TRP A 275 8.08 4.62 0.73
CA TRP A 275 8.12 3.74 1.89
C TRP A 275 9.14 4.20 2.95
N GLY A 276 9.08 3.63 4.16
CA GLY A 276 9.98 3.98 5.25
C GLY A 276 9.85 5.42 5.76
N ALA A 277 8.68 6.03 5.62
CA ALA A 277 8.37 7.42 6.01
C ALA A 277 9.21 8.51 5.30
N ARG A 278 9.98 8.17 4.26
CA ARG A 278 10.84 9.13 3.53
C ARG A 278 10.04 10.19 2.77
N GLY A 279 8.87 9.81 2.23
CA GLY A 279 8.01 10.68 1.42
C GLY A 279 6.79 11.20 2.18
N VAL A 280 6.96 11.60 3.45
CA VAL A 280 5.87 12.04 4.34
C VAL A 280 6.21 13.39 4.98
N TRP A 281 5.31 14.36 4.84
CA TRP A 281 5.42 15.70 5.40
C TRP A 281 4.20 16.01 6.28
N LEU A 282 4.41 16.10 7.59
CA LEU A 282 3.35 16.46 8.54
C LEU A 282 3.24 17.97 8.68
N GLY A 283 2.16 18.55 8.17
CA GLY A 283 1.99 20.00 8.03
C GLY A 283 2.01 20.75 9.36
N SER A 284 1.53 20.15 10.46
CA SER A 284 1.57 20.76 11.79
C SER A 284 2.97 20.84 12.39
N ASP A 285 3.90 20.00 11.97
CA ASP A 285 5.23 19.88 12.57
C ASP A 285 6.29 20.69 11.81
N LEU A 286 6.03 20.95 10.52
CA LEU A 286 6.96 21.68 9.67
C LEU A 286 6.90 23.19 9.86
N PRO A 287 8.05 23.91 9.79
CA PRO A 287 8.09 25.34 9.56
C PRO A 287 7.32 25.71 8.29
N ARG A 288 6.91 26.98 8.20
CA ARG A 288 6.07 27.46 7.08
C ARG A 288 6.76 27.37 5.72
N ASP A 289 8.03 27.66 5.68
CA ASP A 289 8.86 27.61 4.47
C ASP A 289 9.07 26.18 3.97
N GLU A 290 9.35 25.23 4.87
CA GLU A 290 9.46 23.79 4.53
C GLU A 290 8.13 23.22 4.05
N TRP A 291 7.02 23.55 4.73
CA TRP A 291 5.69 23.17 4.27
C TRP A 291 5.38 23.73 2.88
N SER A 292 5.71 25.02 2.65
CA SER A 292 5.48 25.66 1.35
C SER A 292 6.29 25.00 0.24
N ALA A 293 7.56 24.65 0.52
CA ALA A 293 8.41 23.92 -0.41
C ALA A 293 7.84 22.52 -0.73
N ALA A 294 7.32 21.80 0.28
CA ALA A 294 6.70 20.49 0.07
C ALA A 294 5.42 20.57 -0.79
N VAL A 295 4.62 21.64 -0.62
CA VAL A 295 3.43 21.90 -1.45
C VAL A 295 3.83 22.22 -2.89
N ASP A 296 4.86 23.07 -3.10
CA ASP A 296 5.35 23.39 -4.45
C ASP A 296 5.87 22.12 -5.15
N GLN A 297 6.69 21.33 -4.48
CA GLN A 297 7.16 20.04 -5.01
C GLN A 297 6.01 19.06 -5.34
N ALA A 298 4.92 19.09 -4.56
CA ALA A 298 3.77 18.24 -4.83
C ALA A 298 3.03 18.65 -6.11
N ILE A 299 2.91 19.96 -6.34
CA ILE A 299 2.23 20.52 -7.52
C ILE A 299 3.09 20.32 -8.77
N GLU A 300 4.38 20.68 -8.67
CA GLU A 300 5.32 20.59 -9.80
C GLU A 300 5.63 19.15 -10.20
N GLY A 301 5.76 18.24 -9.23
CA GLY A 301 6.10 16.84 -9.45
C GLY A 301 4.91 15.93 -9.77
N PHE A 302 3.72 16.46 -10.02
CA PHE A 302 2.51 15.66 -10.22
C PHE A 302 2.61 14.65 -11.36
N ASP A 303 3.28 15.00 -12.44
CA ASP A 303 3.43 14.12 -13.61
C ASP A 303 4.41 12.97 -13.38
N GLU A 304 5.40 13.14 -12.51
CA GLU A 304 6.47 12.17 -12.26
C GLU A 304 6.23 11.33 -11.02
N SER A 305 5.78 11.96 -9.93
CA SER A 305 5.58 11.34 -8.63
C SER A 305 4.38 11.98 -7.91
N PRO A 306 3.15 11.57 -8.26
CA PRO A 306 1.94 12.13 -7.68
C PRO A 306 1.94 12.06 -6.17
N ARG A 307 1.46 13.11 -5.52
CA ARG A 307 1.32 13.16 -4.07
C ARG A 307 -0.14 13.28 -3.68
N ILE A 308 -0.46 12.73 -2.51
CA ILE A 308 -1.74 12.88 -1.85
C ILE A 308 -1.61 13.82 -0.66
N LEU A 309 -2.69 14.53 -0.38
CA LEU A 309 -2.92 15.23 0.87
C LEU A 309 -3.93 14.41 1.68
N GLN A 310 -3.62 14.12 2.94
CA GLN A 310 -4.48 13.33 3.81
C GLN A 310 -4.73 14.07 5.12
N ARG A 311 -5.97 13.99 5.64
CA ARG A 311 -6.30 14.50 6.97
C ARG A 311 -5.45 13.76 8.02
N TYR A 312 -4.74 14.52 8.85
CA TYR A 312 -4.01 13.96 9.97
C TYR A 312 -4.96 13.65 11.14
N HIS A 313 -4.80 12.48 11.71
CA HIS A 313 -5.46 12.07 12.95
C HIS A 313 -4.40 11.80 14.03
N ARG A 314 -4.62 12.35 15.21
CA ARG A 314 -3.68 12.14 16.31
C ARG A 314 -3.87 10.77 16.92
N PRO A 315 -2.80 9.99 17.13
CA PRO A 315 -2.87 8.73 17.84
C PRO A 315 -3.26 8.96 19.31
N THR A 316 -4.02 8.02 19.86
CA THR A 316 -4.23 7.94 21.31
C THR A 316 -2.91 7.53 21.96
N ARG A 317 -2.54 8.21 23.03
CA ARG A 317 -1.41 7.80 23.86
C ARG A 317 -1.82 6.60 24.70
N VAL A 318 -0.95 5.61 24.72
CA VAL A 318 -1.11 4.42 25.56
C VAL A 318 0.11 4.36 26.47
N ASP A 319 -0.13 4.26 27.77
CA ASP A 319 0.94 4.01 28.75
C ASP A 319 1.28 2.53 28.66
N ALA A 320 2.55 2.21 28.50
CA ALA A 320 3.07 0.85 28.45
C ALA A 320 4.31 0.75 29.33
N GLU A 321 4.43 -0.36 30.03
CA GLU A 321 5.65 -0.72 30.74
C GLU A 321 6.53 -1.54 29.81
N TRP A 322 7.83 -1.28 29.83
CA TRP A 322 8.83 -2.03 29.09
C TRP A 322 10.08 -2.23 29.97
N PHE A 323 10.82 -3.29 29.70
CA PHE A 323 12.04 -3.56 30.41
C PHE A 323 13.24 -3.06 29.59
N ASP A 324 14.05 -2.21 30.20
CA ASP A 324 15.29 -1.74 29.62
C ASP A 324 16.43 -2.71 29.95
N PHE A 325 16.96 -3.38 28.94
CA PHE A 325 18.04 -4.36 29.14
C PHE A 325 19.41 -3.75 29.46
N GLU A 326 19.58 -2.44 29.25
CA GLU A 326 20.81 -1.71 29.58
C GLU A 326 20.74 -1.07 30.98
N LEU A 327 19.56 -0.56 31.34
CA LEU A 327 19.36 0.16 32.60
C LEU A 327 18.75 -0.70 33.72
N GLY A 328 18.15 -1.83 33.40
CA GLY A 328 17.52 -2.76 34.35
C GLY A 328 16.09 -2.37 34.74
#